data_f4b8b2aa00756ed0fab7fc471206d884
#
_entry.id   f4b8b2aa00756ed0fab7fc471206d884
#
_cell.length_a   1.000
_cell.length_b   1.000
_cell.length_c   1.000
_cell.angle_alpha   90.00
_cell.angle_beta   90.00
_cell.angle_gamma   90.00
#
_symmetry.space_group_name_H-M   'P 1'
#
loop_
_entity.id
_entity.type
_entity.pdbx_description
1 polymer ?
#
loop_
_entity_poly.entity_id
_entity_poly.type
_entity_poly.pdbx_seq_one_letter_code
_entity_poly.pdbx_strand_id
1 'polypeptide(L)'
;RTYENNMRLNVGSLQLGLIDANIHSDDATVIWIGAKKLLLAGDTMEDTITYVAEPEGFDAHLKDLDRLWDLAPERILPNHGDPEIIALGGYEKTFIRATQQYIRMLKRMAGEPELRKKPLNEIIRGPLDAGWVNLFEPYEAVHKCNIEAVLAAKLS
;
A
#
# COMPACT_ATOMS: atom_id res chain seq x y z
N ARG A 1 6.85 19.96 -16.00
CA ARG A 1 7.90 19.93 -14.97
C ARG A 1 7.99 18.54 -14.41
N THR A 2 9.17 17.99 -14.32
CA THR A 2 9.50 16.76 -13.57
C THR A 2 9.97 17.15 -12.17
N TYR A 3 9.84 16.22 -11.22
CA TYR A 3 10.38 16.41 -9.86
C TYR A 3 11.04 15.11 -9.41
N GLU A 4 11.96 15.24 -8.48
CA GLU A 4 12.58 14.14 -7.74
C GLU A 4 12.17 14.28 -6.28
N ASN A 5 11.74 13.20 -5.64
CA ASN A 5 11.33 13.08 -4.23
C ASN A 5 10.01 13.80 -3.88
N ASN A 6 9.93 15.14 -3.96
CA ASN A 6 8.74 15.87 -3.54
C ASN A 6 8.52 17.14 -4.36
N MET A 7 7.25 17.46 -4.60
CA MET A 7 6.85 18.74 -5.20
C MET A 7 5.65 19.32 -4.44
N ARG A 8 5.60 20.65 -4.32
CA ARG A 8 4.43 21.34 -3.76
C ARG A 8 3.69 22.08 -4.87
N LEU A 9 2.37 21.92 -4.88
CA LEU A 9 1.46 22.65 -5.75
C LEU A 9 0.46 23.45 -4.91
N ASN A 10 0.20 24.69 -5.33
CA ASN A 10 -0.87 25.49 -4.74
C ASN A 10 -2.03 25.58 -5.72
N VAL A 11 -3.22 25.17 -5.28
CA VAL A 11 -4.46 25.24 -6.03
C VAL A 11 -5.45 26.08 -5.23
N GLY A 12 -5.51 27.37 -5.56
CA GLY A 12 -6.21 28.35 -4.73
C GLY A 12 -5.58 28.44 -3.34
N SER A 13 -6.37 28.23 -2.30
CA SER A 13 -5.90 28.18 -0.90
C SER A 13 -5.39 26.80 -0.46
N LEU A 14 -5.50 25.80 -1.32
CA LEU A 14 -5.10 24.44 -0.99
C LEU A 14 -3.64 24.20 -1.40
N GLN A 15 -2.84 23.66 -0.49
CA GLN A 15 -1.49 23.20 -0.78
C GLN A 15 -1.49 21.67 -0.87
N LEU A 16 -0.99 21.16 -2.00
CA LEU A 16 -0.81 19.73 -2.28
C LEU A 16 0.69 19.42 -2.22
N GLY A 17 1.06 18.40 -1.44
CA GLY A 17 2.40 17.81 -1.49
C GLY A 17 2.35 16.57 -2.38
N LEU A 18 3.06 16.57 -3.51
CA LEU A 18 3.30 15.36 -4.28
C LEU A 18 4.54 14.69 -3.70
N ILE A 19 4.40 13.46 -3.28
CA ILE A 19 5.46 12.70 -2.61
C ILE A 19 5.73 11.46 -3.44
N ASP A 20 6.97 11.33 -3.87
CA ASP A 20 7.47 10.10 -4.46
C ASP A 20 7.39 8.95 -3.45
N ALA A 21 6.85 7.81 -3.87
CA ALA A 21 6.67 6.64 -3.02
C ALA A 21 6.81 5.37 -3.85
N ASN A 22 7.97 4.72 -3.74
CA ASN A 22 8.28 3.47 -4.44
C ASN A 22 7.53 2.30 -3.77
N ILE A 23 6.22 2.18 -4.02
CA ILE A 23 5.38 1.14 -3.41
C ILE A 23 4.73 0.27 -4.47
N HIS A 24 3.93 0.76 -5.36
CA HIS A 24 3.33 -0.02 -6.45
C HIS A 24 4.31 -0.19 -7.63
N SER A 25 5.00 0.91 -7.95
CA SER A 25 6.06 1.02 -8.94
C SER A 25 7.11 2.01 -8.47
N ASP A 26 8.25 2.08 -9.12
CA ASP A 26 9.37 2.96 -8.77
C ASP A 26 9.06 4.45 -8.98
N ASP A 27 8.04 4.78 -9.79
CA ASP A 27 7.58 6.13 -10.10
C ASP A 27 6.25 6.53 -9.43
N ALA A 28 5.75 5.70 -8.50
CA ALA A 28 4.49 5.97 -7.83
C ALA A 28 4.54 7.30 -7.05
N THR A 29 3.43 8.00 -7.08
CA THR A 29 3.28 9.31 -6.41
C THR A 29 2.02 9.32 -5.57
N VAL A 30 2.14 9.71 -4.31
CA VAL A 30 1.00 9.99 -3.44
C VAL A 30 0.81 11.50 -3.27
N ILE A 31 -0.42 11.93 -2.97
CA ILE A 31 -0.73 13.34 -2.73
C ILE A 31 -1.07 13.54 -1.26
N TRP A 32 -0.29 14.38 -0.58
CA TRP A 32 -0.52 14.76 0.80
C TRP A 32 -1.21 16.12 0.90
N ILE A 33 -2.35 16.17 1.57
CA ILE A 33 -3.11 17.39 1.86
C ILE A 33 -3.00 17.67 3.36
N GLY A 34 -1.87 18.28 3.78
CA GLY A 34 -1.53 18.44 5.19
C GLY A 34 -2.58 19.18 6.02
N ALA A 35 -3.22 20.22 5.47
CA ALA A 35 -4.30 20.96 6.14
C ALA A 35 -5.54 20.10 6.45
N LYS A 36 -5.68 18.96 5.78
CA LYS A 36 -6.76 18.00 5.96
C LYS A 36 -6.31 16.68 6.59
N LYS A 37 -5.00 16.51 6.82
CA LYS A 37 -4.38 15.24 7.17
C LYS A 37 -4.87 14.07 6.30
N LEU A 38 -5.05 14.36 5.02
CA LEU A 38 -5.58 13.44 4.02
C LEU A 38 -4.46 13.02 3.07
N LEU A 39 -4.29 11.71 2.92
CA LEU A 39 -3.38 11.09 1.96
C LEU A 39 -4.20 10.46 0.83
N LEU A 40 -3.97 10.91 -0.41
CA LEU A 40 -4.48 10.25 -1.60
C LEU A 40 -3.39 9.26 -2.03
N ALA A 41 -3.65 7.98 -1.83
CA ALA A 41 -2.63 6.95 -1.92
C ALA A 41 -2.47 6.38 -3.35
N GLY A 42 -3.43 6.62 -4.24
CA GLY A 42 -3.41 5.97 -5.56
C GLY A 42 -3.44 4.46 -5.42
N ASP A 43 -2.57 3.78 -6.16
CA ASP A 43 -2.41 2.33 -6.12
C ASP A 43 -1.29 1.87 -5.17
N THR A 44 -0.67 2.79 -4.41
CA THR A 44 0.38 2.44 -3.44
C THR A 44 -0.15 1.59 -2.27
N MET A 45 -1.42 1.72 -1.98
CA MET A 45 -2.14 0.92 -0.98
C MET A 45 -3.53 0.60 -1.53
N GLU A 46 -3.92 -0.66 -1.42
CA GLU A 46 -5.23 -1.16 -1.86
C GLU A 46 -5.86 -2.03 -0.76
N ASP A 47 -7.16 -2.01 -0.61
CA ASP A 47 -7.91 -2.97 0.18
C ASP A 47 -8.49 -4.03 -0.79
N THR A 48 -8.18 -5.28 -0.60
CA THR A 48 -7.63 -6.05 0.53
C THR A 48 -6.11 -5.96 0.67
N ILE A 49 -5.38 -5.97 -0.42
CA ILE A 49 -3.91 -5.98 -0.49
C ILE A 49 -3.44 -5.22 -1.73
N THR A 50 -2.27 -4.62 -1.66
CA THR A 50 -1.69 -3.94 -2.82
C THR A 50 -1.15 -4.96 -3.85
N TYR A 51 -1.31 -4.65 -5.13
CA TYR A 51 -0.60 -5.31 -6.21
C TYR A 51 0.89 -4.94 -6.16
N VAL A 52 1.78 -5.88 -6.44
CA VAL A 52 3.22 -5.67 -6.41
C VAL A 52 3.79 -5.94 -7.81
N ALA A 53 4.20 -4.88 -8.49
CA ALA A 53 4.85 -4.98 -9.78
C ALA A 53 6.36 -5.28 -9.66
N GLU A 54 7.03 -4.74 -8.64
CA GLU A 54 8.48 -4.72 -8.47
C GLU A 54 8.91 -5.27 -7.10
N PRO A 55 8.91 -6.60 -6.90
CA PRO A 55 9.26 -7.23 -5.62
C PRO A 55 10.69 -6.91 -5.15
N GLU A 56 11.61 -6.61 -6.08
CA GLU A 56 12.99 -6.20 -5.77
C GLU A 56 13.02 -4.90 -4.95
N GLY A 57 11.98 -4.07 -5.06
CA GLY A 57 11.80 -2.82 -4.34
C GLY A 57 11.28 -2.96 -2.91
N PHE A 58 11.04 -4.14 -2.36
CA PHE A 58 10.38 -4.31 -1.05
C PHE A 58 10.99 -3.50 0.09
N ASP A 59 12.31 -3.36 0.13
CA ASP A 59 12.96 -2.57 1.19
C ASP A 59 12.69 -1.07 1.03
N ALA A 60 12.64 -0.58 -0.22
CA ALA A 60 12.24 0.79 -0.53
C ALA A 60 10.74 0.98 -0.22
N HIS A 61 9.87 0.03 -0.61
CA HIS A 61 8.44 0.04 -0.30
C HIS A 61 8.18 0.19 1.19
N LEU A 62 8.84 -0.65 2.02
CA LEU A 62 8.68 -0.62 3.48
C LEU A 62 9.16 0.70 4.08
N LYS A 63 10.28 1.24 3.59
CA LYS A 63 10.81 2.55 4.01
C LYS A 63 9.87 3.69 3.65
N ASP A 64 9.29 3.66 2.47
CA ASP A 64 8.35 4.69 2.05
C ASP A 64 7.02 4.61 2.80
N LEU A 65 6.52 3.43 3.10
CA LEU A 65 5.38 3.26 4.00
C LEU A 65 5.67 3.81 5.41
N ASP A 66 6.90 3.69 5.93
CA ASP A 66 7.27 4.34 7.19
C ASP A 66 7.27 5.87 7.06
N ARG A 67 7.77 6.44 5.95
CA ARG A 67 7.67 7.89 5.68
C ARG A 67 6.22 8.37 5.65
N LEU A 68 5.33 7.62 4.99
CA LEU A 68 3.90 7.94 4.94
C LEU A 68 3.24 7.82 6.34
N TRP A 69 3.66 6.84 7.13
CA TRP A 69 3.23 6.73 8.52
C TRP A 69 3.60 7.96 9.35
N ASP A 70 4.78 8.53 9.15
CA ASP A 70 5.28 9.70 9.89
C ASP A 70 4.55 10.99 9.52
N LEU A 71 3.88 11.06 8.35
CA LEU A 71 2.97 12.16 8.01
C LEU A 71 1.73 12.21 8.93
N ALA A 72 1.45 11.14 9.67
CA ALA A 72 0.29 11.00 10.54
C ALA A 72 -1.05 11.32 9.86
N PRO A 73 -1.38 10.67 8.72
CA PRO A 73 -2.67 10.88 8.08
C PRO A 73 -3.82 10.47 9.01
N GLU A 74 -4.90 11.25 9.01
CA GLU A 74 -6.14 10.87 9.66
C GLU A 74 -7.01 10.05 8.71
N ARG A 75 -6.88 10.30 7.39
CA ARG A 75 -7.60 9.56 6.35
C ARG A 75 -6.69 9.25 5.16
N ILE A 76 -6.93 8.09 4.58
CA ILE A 76 -6.21 7.59 3.39
C ILE A 76 -7.25 7.18 2.35
N LEU A 77 -7.15 7.72 1.15
CA LEU A 77 -8.01 7.38 0.02
C LEU A 77 -7.16 6.65 -1.03
N PRO A 78 -7.33 5.32 -1.18
CA PRO A 78 -6.76 4.56 -2.28
C PRO A 78 -7.61 4.68 -3.55
N ASN A 79 -7.09 4.26 -4.71
CA ASN A 79 -7.87 4.09 -5.92
C ASN A 79 -8.76 2.83 -5.87
N HIS A 80 -8.31 1.81 -5.17
CA HIS A 80 -9.00 0.51 -5.04
C HIS A 80 -9.25 0.18 -3.56
N GLY A 81 -10.50 -0.17 -3.25
CA GLY A 81 -10.91 -0.52 -1.89
C GLY A 81 -12.42 -0.63 -1.76
N ASP A 82 -12.88 -0.80 -0.53
CA ASP A 82 -14.31 -0.84 -0.22
C ASP A 82 -14.97 0.50 -0.57
N PRO A 83 -15.94 0.52 -1.49
CA PRO A 83 -16.57 1.77 -1.94
C PRO A 83 -17.32 2.49 -0.81
N GLU A 84 -17.84 1.79 0.19
CA GLU A 84 -18.52 2.40 1.33
C GLU A 84 -17.53 3.12 2.23
N ILE A 85 -16.37 2.50 2.51
CA ILE A 85 -15.28 3.11 3.29
C ILE A 85 -14.75 4.35 2.56
N ILE A 86 -14.50 4.24 1.25
CA ILE A 86 -14.01 5.36 0.43
C ILE A 86 -15.03 6.52 0.45
N ALA A 87 -16.33 6.23 0.29
CA ALA A 87 -17.39 7.25 0.33
C ALA A 87 -17.52 7.93 1.70
N LEU A 88 -17.16 7.23 2.81
CA LEU A 88 -17.14 7.77 4.17
C LEU A 88 -15.86 8.51 4.51
N GLY A 89 -14.95 8.72 3.56
CA GLY A 89 -13.71 9.50 3.72
C GLY A 89 -12.44 8.67 3.81
N GLY A 90 -12.51 7.36 3.54
CA GLY A 90 -11.36 6.48 3.42
C GLY A 90 -10.93 5.78 4.71
N TYR A 91 -9.76 5.17 4.63
CA TYR A 91 -9.17 4.34 5.67
C TYR A 91 -8.42 5.16 6.71
N GLU A 92 -8.24 4.58 7.89
CA GLU A 92 -7.40 5.16 8.94
C GLU A 92 -5.91 4.86 8.69
N LYS A 93 -5.04 5.51 9.47
CA LYS A 93 -3.58 5.36 9.40
C LYS A 93 -3.09 3.90 9.47
N THR A 94 -3.83 3.04 10.19
CA THR A 94 -3.52 1.60 10.34
C THR A 94 -3.52 0.83 9.02
N PHE A 95 -4.17 1.34 7.98
CA PHE A 95 -4.11 0.82 6.63
C PHE A 95 -2.67 0.73 6.09
N ILE A 96 -1.79 1.69 6.43
CA ILE A 96 -0.36 1.62 6.13
C ILE A 96 0.28 0.37 6.77
N ARG A 97 -0.07 0.05 8.01
CA ARG A 97 0.47 -1.12 8.72
C ARG A 97 -0.03 -2.43 8.12
N ALA A 98 -1.27 -2.47 7.64
CA ALA A 98 -1.80 -3.62 6.91
C ALA A 98 -0.96 -3.91 5.66
N THR A 99 -0.71 -2.88 4.83
CA THR A 99 0.14 -3.00 3.64
C THR A 99 1.55 -3.44 4.00
N GLN A 100 2.18 -2.86 5.02
CA GLN A 100 3.52 -3.28 5.47
C GLN A 100 3.56 -4.74 5.94
N GLN A 101 2.56 -5.19 6.68
CA GLN A 101 2.50 -6.58 7.12
C GLN A 101 2.42 -7.53 5.92
N TYR A 102 1.59 -7.20 4.94
CA TYR A 102 1.45 -7.99 3.74
C TYR A 102 2.75 -8.06 2.92
N ILE A 103 3.43 -6.92 2.68
CA ILE A 103 4.73 -6.91 1.99
C ILE A 103 5.78 -7.74 2.73
N ARG A 104 5.84 -7.67 4.07
CA ARG A 104 6.74 -8.52 4.85
C ARG A 104 6.42 -10.00 4.71
N MET A 105 5.14 -10.37 4.60
CA MET A 105 4.74 -11.76 4.34
C MET A 105 5.15 -12.21 2.95
N LEU A 106 4.97 -11.39 1.93
CA LEU A 106 5.45 -11.67 0.56
C LEU A 106 6.97 -11.87 0.54
N LYS A 107 7.74 -11.02 1.21
CA LYS A 107 9.19 -11.15 1.31
C LYS A 107 9.60 -12.49 1.95
N ARG A 108 8.91 -12.93 3.00
CA ARG A 108 9.12 -14.24 3.62
C ARG A 108 8.80 -15.40 2.69
N MET A 109 7.79 -15.26 1.82
CA MET A 109 7.40 -16.30 0.87
C MET A 109 8.50 -16.65 -0.13
N ALA A 110 9.48 -15.79 -0.37
CA ALA A 110 10.66 -16.11 -1.16
C ALA A 110 11.41 -17.33 -0.60
N GLY A 111 11.59 -17.39 0.72
CA GLY A 111 12.31 -18.45 1.43
C GLY A 111 11.43 -19.52 2.10
N GLU A 112 10.12 -19.29 2.25
CA GLU A 112 9.19 -20.15 3.01
C GLU A 112 8.09 -20.75 2.12
N PRO A 113 8.30 -21.91 1.45
CA PRO A 113 7.31 -22.50 0.53
C PRO A 113 5.95 -22.80 1.15
N GLU A 114 5.89 -23.11 2.45
CA GLU A 114 4.63 -23.43 3.13
C GLU A 114 3.72 -22.19 3.28
N LEU A 115 4.28 -20.98 3.33
CA LEU A 115 3.46 -19.76 3.36
C LEU A 115 2.72 -19.54 2.04
N ARG A 116 3.30 -19.95 0.90
CA ARG A 116 2.70 -19.80 -0.43
C ARG A 116 1.45 -20.65 -0.65
N LYS A 117 1.25 -21.67 0.19
CA LYS A 117 0.09 -22.59 0.12
C LYS A 117 -1.10 -22.06 0.92
N LYS A 118 -0.89 -21.05 1.74
CA LYS A 118 -1.93 -20.47 2.59
C LYS A 118 -2.83 -19.55 1.78
N PRO A 119 -4.14 -19.56 2.02
CA PRO A 119 -5.07 -18.62 1.41
C PRO A 119 -4.83 -17.20 1.96
N LEU A 120 -5.23 -16.20 1.19
CA LEU A 120 -5.01 -14.79 1.52
C LEU A 120 -5.51 -14.40 2.92
N ASN A 121 -6.71 -14.87 3.29
CA ASN A 121 -7.31 -14.58 4.60
C ASN A 121 -6.47 -15.08 5.80
N GLU A 122 -5.67 -16.14 5.63
CA GLU A 122 -4.72 -16.57 6.66
C GLU A 122 -3.47 -15.69 6.69
N ILE A 123 -3.01 -15.25 5.52
CA ILE A 123 -1.82 -14.40 5.39
C ILE A 123 -2.03 -13.03 6.02
N ILE A 124 -3.22 -12.47 5.86
CA ILE A 124 -3.58 -11.14 6.38
C ILE A 124 -4.52 -11.20 7.59
N ARG A 125 -4.56 -12.32 8.29
CA ARG A 125 -5.48 -12.49 9.44
C ARG A 125 -5.38 -11.36 10.45
N GLY A 126 -4.18 -10.94 10.83
CA GLY A 126 -3.99 -9.86 11.79
C GLY A 126 -4.66 -8.54 11.37
N PRO A 127 -4.40 -8.00 10.18
CA PRO A 127 -5.11 -6.86 9.64
C PRO A 127 -6.62 -7.02 9.54
N LEU A 128 -7.12 -8.21 9.17
CA LEU A 128 -8.57 -8.51 9.11
C LEU A 128 -9.20 -8.47 10.50
N ASP A 129 -8.62 -9.18 11.47
CA ASP A 129 -9.12 -9.26 12.84
C ASP A 129 -9.09 -7.88 13.53
N ALA A 130 -8.16 -7.02 13.13
CA ALA A 130 -8.05 -5.64 13.62
C ALA A 130 -8.96 -4.65 12.88
N GLY A 131 -9.65 -5.06 11.82
CA GLY A 131 -10.52 -4.18 11.01
C GLY A 131 -9.75 -3.11 10.22
N TRP A 132 -8.48 -3.38 9.87
CA TRP A 132 -7.66 -2.43 9.09
C TRP A 132 -7.90 -2.54 7.59
N VAL A 133 -8.36 -3.69 7.13
CA VAL A 133 -8.72 -4.01 5.75
C VAL A 133 -9.92 -4.97 5.74
N ASN A 134 -10.61 -5.06 4.61
CA ASN A 134 -11.68 -6.02 4.37
C ASN A 134 -11.22 -7.12 3.44
N LEU A 135 -11.81 -8.31 3.57
CA LEU A 135 -11.56 -9.38 2.62
C LEU A 135 -12.50 -9.23 1.44
N PHE A 136 -11.94 -9.02 0.26
CA PHE A 136 -12.64 -9.09 -1.01
C PHE A 136 -12.11 -10.30 -1.80
N GLU A 137 -12.92 -11.33 -1.98
CA GLU A 137 -12.53 -12.63 -2.52
C GLU A 137 -11.73 -12.56 -3.84
N PRO A 138 -12.06 -11.68 -4.82
CA PRO A 138 -11.26 -11.55 -6.04
C PRO A 138 -9.79 -11.21 -5.83
N TYR A 139 -9.39 -10.63 -4.69
CA TYR A 139 -7.99 -10.36 -4.37
C TYR A 139 -7.16 -11.62 -4.07
N GLU A 140 -7.78 -12.79 -3.96
CA GLU A 140 -7.06 -14.07 -3.95
C GLU A 140 -6.26 -14.27 -5.26
N ALA A 141 -6.79 -13.80 -6.38
CA ALA A 141 -6.06 -13.82 -7.66
C ALA A 141 -4.87 -12.85 -7.65
N VAL A 142 -5.04 -11.65 -7.12
CA VAL A 142 -3.95 -10.67 -6.94
C VAL A 142 -2.87 -11.24 -6.04
N HIS A 143 -3.23 -11.92 -4.95
CA HIS A 143 -2.28 -12.58 -4.07
C HIS A 143 -1.43 -13.62 -4.80
N LYS A 144 -2.05 -14.45 -5.65
CA LYS A 144 -1.32 -15.44 -6.48
C LYS A 144 -0.37 -14.77 -7.45
N CYS A 145 -0.80 -13.70 -8.13
CA CYS A 145 0.08 -12.93 -9.02
C CYS A 145 1.28 -12.33 -8.25
N ASN A 146 1.05 -11.79 -7.05
CA ASN A 146 2.13 -11.26 -6.22
C ASN A 146 3.14 -12.35 -5.80
N ILE A 147 2.66 -13.57 -5.48
CA ILE A 147 3.55 -14.71 -5.19
C ILE A 147 4.39 -15.08 -6.43
N GLU A 148 3.75 -15.13 -7.61
CA GLU A 148 4.45 -15.43 -8.87
C GLU A 148 5.54 -14.38 -9.17
N ALA A 149 5.23 -13.09 -8.96
CA ALA A 149 6.19 -12.01 -9.12
C ALA A 149 7.39 -12.17 -8.17
N VAL A 150 7.15 -12.47 -6.88
CA VAL A 150 8.21 -12.73 -5.89
C VAL A 150 9.10 -13.90 -6.30
N LEU A 151 8.52 -14.97 -6.83
CA LEU A 151 9.29 -16.14 -7.27
C LEU A 151 10.12 -15.85 -8.54
N ALA A 152 9.57 -15.04 -9.45
CA ALA A 152 10.27 -14.64 -10.68
C ALA A 152 11.46 -13.72 -10.38
N ALA A 153 11.34 -12.84 -9.40
CA ALA A 153 12.37 -11.90 -8.98
C ALA A 153 13.58 -12.56 -8.28
N LYS A 154 13.48 -13.84 -7.89
CA LYS A 154 14.56 -14.60 -7.22
C LYS A 154 15.18 -13.83 -6.05
N LEU A 155 14.33 -13.23 -5.22
CA LEU A 155 14.76 -12.49 -4.03
C LEU A 155 15.63 -13.41 -3.16
N SER A 156 16.86 -12.97 -2.87
CA SER A 156 17.86 -13.67 -2.03
C SER A 156 17.76 -13.24 -0.58
#